data_991faad360b6aa21deb0bd21a7ca01b8
#
_entry.id   991faad360b6aa21deb0bd21a7ca01b8
#
_cell.length_a   1.000
_cell.length_b   1.000
_cell.length_c   1.000
_cell.angle_alpha   90.00
_cell.angle_beta   90.00
_cell.angle_gamma   90.00
#
_symmetry.space_group_name_H-M   'P 1'
#
loop_
_entity.id
_entity.type
_entity.pdbx_description
1 polymer ?
#
loop_
_entity_poly.entity_id
_entity_poly.type
_entity_poly.pdbx_seq_one_letter_code
_entity_poly.pdbx_strand_id
1 'polypeptide(L)'
;MKWTKEQQDVIDFRNRDILVSAAAGSGKTAVLVARIIQRILDPQNPVDIDRLLVVTFTKAAAAEMRERIAAGIAARLEADPGNDHIQKQSALLHNAQITTIDSFSLFLIRNHFNEIGLDPDFRVADEGEIKLLQQEVLGQLLEDAYAGKFVPDDVPTSRENRDSGAMIPEEASGNDFAEDVPGKRDSEDPSREA
;
A
#
# COMPACT_ATOMS: atom_id res chain seq x y z
N MET A 1 9.81 6.38 26.11
CA MET A 1 9.58 5.03 25.55
C MET A 1 10.94 4.34 25.46
N LYS A 2 11.06 3.08 25.92
CA LYS A 2 12.33 2.33 25.77
C LYS A 2 12.22 1.49 24.49
N TRP A 3 13.13 1.70 23.56
CA TRP A 3 13.24 0.91 22.33
C TRP A 3 14.04 -0.37 22.58
N THR A 4 13.73 -1.44 21.86
CA THR A 4 14.63 -2.62 21.80
C THR A 4 15.87 -2.25 20.99
N LYS A 5 16.90 -3.09 21.06
CA LYS A 5 18.14 -2.85 20.31
C LYS A 5 17.86 -2.79 18.79
N GLU A 6 17.07 -3.73 18.28
CA GLU A 6 16.72 -3.81 16.87
C GLU A 6 15.90 -2.58 16.42
N GLN A 7 14.97 -2.12 17.26
CA GLN A 7 14.20 -0.89 17.00
C GLN A 7 15.11 0.32 16.98
N GLN A 8 16.06 0.43 17.92
CA GLN A 8 17.02 1.52 17.96
C GLN A 8 17.94 1.49 16.74
N ASP A 9 18.41 0.32 16.34
CA ASP A 9 19.23 0.15 15.14
C ASP A 9 18.49 0.66 13.88
N VAL A 10 17.18 0.38 13.75
CA VAL A 10 16.35 0.93 12.66
C VAL A 10 16.24 2.45 12.73
N ILE A 11 16.07 3.02 13.93
CA ILE A 11 15.94 4.47 14.12
C ILE A 11 17.25 5.17 13.74
N ASP A 12 18.40 4.59 14.10
CA ASP A 12 19.74 5.21 13.92
C ASP A 12 20.35 4.94 12.55
N PHE A 13 19.83 3.96 11.80
CA PHE A 13 20.40 3.55 10.52
C PHE A 13 20.38 4.68 9.48
N ARG A 14 21.52 4.91 8.81
CA ARG A 14 21.71 6.03 7.86
C ARG A 14 22.41 5.58 6.58
N ASN A 15 22.21 6.36 5.52
CA ASN A 15 22.95 6.32 4.25
C ASN A 15 22.91 4.99 3.47
N ARG A 16 21.91 4.14 3.73
CA ARG A 16 21.67 2.87 3.01
C ARG A 16 20.18 2.57 3.03
N ASP A 17 19.77 1.71 2.12
CA ASP A 17 18.43 1.14 2.12
C ASP A 17 18.25 0.17 3.29
N ILE A 18 17.06 0.16 3.87
CA ILE A 18 16.72 -0.72 4.98
C ILE A 18 15.37 -1.39 4.72
N LEU A 19 15.34 -2.71 4.82
CA LEU A 19 14.12 -3.50 4.81
C LEU A 19 13.84 -3.98 6.24
N VAL A 20 12.67 -3.62 6.78
CA VAL A 20 12.26 -3.99 8.14
C VAL A 20 11.14 -5.01 8.05
N SER A 21 11.44 -6.26 8.44
CA SER A 21 10.45 -7.32 8.62
C SER A 21 10.07 -7.42 10.08
N ALA A 22 8.79 -7.32 10.39
CA ALA A 22 8.30 -7.36 11.78
C ALA A 22 6.83 -7.78 11.83
N ALA A 23 6.44 -8.53 12.86
CA ALA A 23 5.07 -8.98 13.09
C ALA A 23 4.08 -7.82 13.29
N ALA A 24 2.78 -8.09 13.18
CA ALA A 24 1.75 -7.13 13.56
C ALA A 24 1.91 -6.77 15.05
N GLY A 25 1.67 -5.50 15.40
CA GLY A 25 1.82 -5.04 16.79
C GLY A 25 3.25 -4.82 17.29
N SER A 26 4.29 -5.10 16.51
CA SER A 26 5.70 -4.91 16.90
C SER A 26 6.15 -3.44 17.00
N GLY A 27 5.25 -2.48 16.78
CA GLY A 27 5.58 -1.06 16.87
C GLY A 27 6.21 -0.45 15.62
N LYS A 28 6.09 -1.09 14.43
CA LYS A 28 6.66 -0.57 13.17
C LYS A 28 6.39 0.91 12.92
N THR A 29 5.13 1.33 13.07
CA THR A 29 4.73 2.73 12.88
C THR A 29 5.40 3.66 13.89
N ALA A 30 5.49 3.24 15.17
CA ALA A 30 6.15 4.04 16.20
C ALA A 30 7.65 4.20 15.93
N VAL A 31 8.32 3.14 15.50
CA VAL A 31 9.75 3.17 15.10
C VAL A 31 9.96 4.08 13.89
N LEU A 32 9.06 4.01 12.89
CA LEU A 32 9.14 4.88 11.71
C LEU A 32 8.95 6.36 12.07
N VAL A 33 7.97 6.69 12.92
CA VAL A 33 7.77 8.06 13.43
C VAL A 33 9.00 8.54 14.20
N ALA A 34 9.53 7.71 15.10
CA ALA A 34 10.75 8.07 15.85
C ALA A 34 11.94 8.31 14.93
N ARG A 35 12.12 7.48 13.89
CA ARG A 35 13.16 7.67 12.87
C ARG A 35 12.99 8.99 12.12
N ILE A 36 11.76 9.32 11.70
CA ILE A 36 11.45 10.58 11.01
C ILE A 36 11.79 11.77 11.92
N ILE A 37 11.30 11.76 13.16
CA ILE A 37 11.58 12.82 14.14
C ILE A 37 13.09 12.98 14.38
N GLN A 38 13.81 11.87 14.56
CA GLN A 38 15.26 11.92 14.74
C GLN A 38 15.96 12.43 13.47
N ARG A 39 15.43 12.15 12.28
CA ARG A 39 16.01 12.60 11.02
C ARG A 39 15.85 14.10 10.80
N ILE A 40 14.69 14.65 11.11
CA ILE A 40 14.43 16.08 10.98
C ILE A 40 15.13 16.91 12.09
N LEU A 41 15.42 16.30 13.23
CA LEU A 41 16.10 16.95 14.36
C LEU A 41 17.57 16.56 14.49
N ASP A 42 18.16 15.95 13.47
CA ASP A 42 19.57 15.56 13.47
C ASP A 42 20.46 16.81 13.59
N PRO A 43 21.29 16.93 14.63
CA PRO A 43 22.08 18.15 14.84
C PRO A 43 23.22 18.34 13.82
N GLN A 44 23.63 17.26 13.14
CA GLN A 44 24.74 17.29 12.18
C GLN A 44 24.26 17.44 10.75
N ASN A 45 23.12 16.80 10.41
CA ASN A 45 22.61 16.79 9.06
C ASN A 45 21.08 16.71 9.06
N PRO A 46 20.38 17.76 9.50
CA PRO A 46 18.93 17.79 9.54
C PRO A 46 18.35 17.74 8.12
N VAL A 47 17.22 17.07 7.97
CA VAL A 47 16.46 17.04 6.73
C VAL A 47 15.09 17.66 7.01
N ASP A 48 14.70 18.67 6.25
CA ASP A 48 13.38 19.27 6.39
C ASP A 48 12.27 18.24 6.09
N ILE A 49 11.17 18.29 6.84
CA ILE A 49 10.07 17.32 6.75
C ILE A 49 9.42 17.31 5.35
N ASP A 50 9.39 18.44 4.66
CA ASP A 50 8.87 18.59 3.29
C ASP A 50 9.78 17.95 2.22
N ARG A 51 11.01 17.57 2.58
CA ARG A 51 11.95 16.81 1.75
C ARG A 51 11.86 15.30 1.94
N LEU A 52 10.99 14.85 2.83
CA LEU A 52 10.75 13.43 3.06
C LEU A 52 9.47 12.99 2.35
N LEU A 53 9.55 11.87 1.66
CA LEU A 53 8.37 11.18 1.12
C LEU A 53 8.03 10.01 2.04
N VAL A 54 6.83 10.04 2.61
CA VAL A 54 6.27 8.98 3.45
C VAL A 54 5.03 8.42 2.76
N VAL A 55 5.09 7.18 2.33
CA VAL A 55 3.99 6.54 1.59
C VAL A 55 3.35 5.43 2.41
N THR A 56 2.03 5.35 2.31
CA THR A 56 1.20 4.32 2.93
C THR A 56 0.24 3.73 1.91
N PHE A 57 -0.47 2.65 2.28
CA PHE A 57 -1.48 2.05 1.40
C PHE A 57 -2.86 2.70 1.56
N THR A 58 -3.18 3.28 2.72
CA THR A 58 -4.51 3.84 2.98
C THR A 58 -4.44 5.29 3.41
N LYS A 59 -5.47 6.05 3.07
CA LYS A 59 -5.61 7.46 3.50
C LYS A 59 -5.65 7.58 5.02
N ALA A 60 -6.30 6.63 5.71
CA ALA A 60 -6.36 6.59 7.16
C ALA A 60 -4.96 6.43 7.78
N ALA A 61 -4.14 5.51 7.25
CA ALA A 61 -2.77 5.32 7.73
C ALA A 61 -1.89 6.55 7.46
N ALA A 62 -2.08 7.23 6.34
CA ALA A 62 -1.36 8.48 6.04
C ALA A 62 -1.75 9.60 7.01
N ALA A 63 -3.05 9.75 7.32
CA ALA A 63 -3.53 10.72 8.29
C ALA A 63 -2.99 10.44 9.69
N GLU A 64 -3.09 9.19 10.16
CA GLU A 64 -2.51 8.76 11.45
C GLU A 64 -1.01 9.02 11.54
N MET A 65 -0.27 8.74 10.46
CA MET A 65 1.17 9.00 10.39
C MET A 65 1.46 10.50 10.54
N ARG A 66 0.71 11.35 9.84
CA ARG A 66 0.84 12.80 9.93
C ARG A 66 0.57 13.32 11.34
N GLU A 67 -0.49 12.84 11.98
CA GLU A 67 -0.84 13.21 13.36
C GLU A 67 0.25 12.81 14.35
N ARG A 68 0.80 11.60 14.23
CA ARG A 68 1.87 11.11 15.10
C ARG A 68 3.17 11.91 14.92
N ILE A 69 3.50 12.29 13.69
CA ILE A 69 4.65 13.14 13.42
C ILE A 69 4.42 14.55 14.00
N ALA A 70 3.21 15.12 13.78
CA ALA A 70 2.83 16.41 14.35
C ALA A 70 2.98 16.43 15.88
N ALA A 71 2.42 15.42 16.56
CA ALA A 71 2.54 15.27 18.00
C ALA A 71 4.01 15.13 18.45
N GLY A 72 4.82 14.41 17.69
CA GLY A 72 6.25 14.27 17.99
C GLY A 72 7.03 15.58 17.85
N ILE A 73 6.73 16.39 16.84
CA ILE A 73 7.32 17.73 16.67
C ILE A 73 6.86 18.67 17.80
N ALA A 74 5.54 18.68 18.10
CA ALA A 74 4.98 19.52 19.16
C ALA A 74 5.61 19.22 20.52
N ALA A 75 5.76 17.95 20.89
CA ALA A 75 6.41 17.55 22.15
C ALA A 75 7.88 18.01 22.23
N ARG A 76 8.58 18.08 21.10
CA ARG A 76 9.96 18.62 21.06
C ARG A 76 9.97 20.15 21.19
N LEU A 77 9.01 20.82 20.56
CA LEU A 77 8.85 22.27 20.67
C LEU A 77 8.49 22.69 22.09
N GLU A 78 7.64 21.93 22.78
CA GLU A 78 7.33 22.17 24.20
C GLU A 78 8.57 22.02 25.10
N ALA A 79 9.46 21.07 24.78
CA ALA A 79 10.70 20.86 25.54
C ALA A 79 11.77 21.93 25.26
N ASP A 80 11.76 22.54 24.06
CA ASP A 80 12.69 23.57 23.62
C ASP A 80 11.96 24.63 22.77
N PRO A 81 11.19 25.54 23.41
CA PRO A 81 10.35 26.51 22.70
C PRO A 81 11.13 27.55 21.89
N GLY A 82 12.39 27.76 22.20
CA GLY A 82 13.26 28.70 21.50
C GLY A 82 13.97 28.14 20.27
N ASN A 83 13.69 26.91 19.89
CA ASN A 83 14.37 26.25 18.77
C ASN A 83 13.71 26.60 17.43
N ASP A 84 14.30 27.52 16.70
CA ASP A 84 13.83 28.00 15.40
C ASP A 84 13.69 26.86 14.38
N HIS A 85 14.58 25.84 14.45
CA HIS A 85 14.52 24.72 13.54
C HIS A 85 13.27 23.86 13.79
N ILE A 86 12.92 23.58 15.05
CA ILE A 86 11.70 22.82 15.39
C ILE A 86 10.46 23.63 15.00
N GLN A 87 10.44 24.94 15.23
CA GLN A 87 9.34 25.82 14.79
C GLN A 87 9.17 25.75 13.26
N LYS A 88 10.27 25.83 12.52
CA LYS A 88 10.29 25.66 11.06
C LYS A 88 9.68 24.32 10.64
N GLN A 89 10.07 23.20 11.29
CA GLN A 89 9.53 21.88 10.95
C GLN A 89 8.02 21.78 11.21
N SER A 90 7.52 22.40 12.27
CA SER A 90 6.09 22.50 12.56
C SER A 90 5.35 23.26 11.45
N ALA A 91 5.90 24.34 10.95
CA ALA A 91 5.33 25.10 9.84
C ALA A 91 5.37 24.34 8.50
N LEU A 92 6.47 23.59 8.22
CA LEU A 92 6.63 22.82 6.99
C LEU A 92 5.76 21.55 6.92
N LEU A 93 5.22 21.08 8.05
CA LEU A 93 4.49 19.82 8.12
C LEU A 93 3.27 19.79 7.19
N HIS A 94 2.63 20.92 6.93
CA HIS A 94 1.48 20.99 6.02
C HIS A 94 1.87 20.72 4.56
N ASN A 95 3.13 20.99 4.18
CA ASN A 95 3.68 20.72 2.85
C ASN A 95 4.30 19.32 2.75
N ALA A 96 4.43 18.61 3.88
CA ALA A 96 5.09 17.31 3.91
C ALA A 96 4.33 16.26 3.07
N GLN A 97 5.06 15.52 2.25
CA GLN A 97 4.53 14.45 1.41
C GLN A 97 4.31 13.16 2.23
N ILE A 98 3.25 13.18 3.06
CA ILE A 98 2.79 12.01 3.84
C ILE A 98 1.45 11.59 3.23
N THR A 99 1.45 10.57 2.38
CA THR A 99 0.34 10.31 1.47
C THR A 99 0.22 8.82 1.10
N THR A 100 -0.78 8.45 0.30
CA THR A 100 -0.84 7.10 -0.29
C THR A 100 -0.02 7.05 -1.58
N ILE A 101 0.36 5.83 -1.99
CA ILE A 101 1.06 5.59 -3.26
C ILE A 101 0.27 6.19 -4.43
N ASP A 102 -1.03 5.93 -4.50
CA ASP A 102 -1.90 6.44 -5.58
C ASP A 102 -1.97 7.96 -5.60
N SER A 103 -2.11 8.60 -4.41
CA SER A 103 -2.16 10.06 -4.33
C SER A 103 -0.83 10.69 -4.72
N PHE A 104 0.30 10.06 -4.36
CA PHE A 104 1.62 10.50 -4.79
C PHE A 104 1.81 10.34 -6.29
N SER A 105 1.40 9.22 -6.86
CA SER A 105 1.44 8.99 -8.31
C SER A 105 0.61 10.03 -9.07
N LEU A 106 -0.60 10.32 -8.58
CA LEU A 106 -1.44 11.36 -9.18
C LEU A 106 -0.80 12.76 -9.06
N PHE A 107 -0.13 13.05 -7.94
CA PHE A 107 0.63 14.30 -7.78
C PHE A 107 1.76 14.40 -8.82
N LEU A 108 2.53 13.33 -9.05
CA LEU A 108 3.58 13.30 -10.06
C LEU A 108 3.01 13.52 -11.46
N ILE A 109 1.94 12.82 -11.83
CA ILE A 109 1.29 12.94 -13.13
C ILE A 109 0.81 14.38 -13.34
N ARG A 110 0.19 15.01 -12.35
CA ARG A 110 -0.29 16.40 -12.46
C ARG A 110 0.82 17.43 -12.59
N ASN A 111 2.01 17.14 -12.09
CA ASN A 111 3.15 18.05 -12.22
C ASN A 111 3.97 17.82 -13.50
N HIS A 112 3.83 16.64 -14.12
CA HIS A 112 4.61 16.21 -15.30
C HIS A 112 3.74 15.76 -16.48
N PHE A 113 2.47 16.18 -16.53
CA PHE A 113 1.51 15.77 -17.56
C PHE A 113 2.02 16.05 -18.98
N ASN A 114 2.74 17.15 -19.18
CA ASN A 114 3.33 17.51 -20.49
C ASN A 114 4.36 16.49 -20.96
N GLU A 115 5.16 15.92 -20.04
CA GLU A 115 6.25 14.98 -20.38
C GLU A 115 5.71 13.64 -20.85
N ILE A 116 4.50 13.27 -20.38
CA ILE A 116 3.83 12.00 -20.70
C ILE A 116 2.70 12.17 -21.73
N GLY A 117 2.55 13.39 -22.30
CA GLY A 117 1.57 13.66 -23.35
C GLY A 117 0.11 13.61 -22.91
N LEU A 118 -0.18 13.84 -21.62
CA LEU A 118 -1.55 13.93 -21.12
C LEU A 118 -2.11 15.33 -21.27
N ASP A 119 -3.44 15.40 -21.42
CA ASP A 119 -4.18 16.65 -21.37
C ASP A 119 -4.13 17.23 -19.94
N PRO A 120 -3.92 18.55 -19.75
CA PRO A 120 -3.95 19.18 -18.44
C PRO A 120 -5.27 18.97 -17.69
N ASP A 121 -6.38 18.81 -18.40
CA ASP A 121 -7.71 18.57 -17.83
C ASP A 121 -8.03 17.08 -17.55
N PHE A 122 -7.03 16.19 -17.62
CA PHE A 122 -7.23 14.79 -17.34
C PHE A 122 -7.82 14.58 -15.95
N ARG A 123 -8.69 13.60 -15.83
CA ARG A 123 -9.30 13.17 -14.57
C ARG A 123 -9.17 11.65 -14.39
N VAL A 124 -9.23 11.22 -13.16
CA VAL A 124 -9.33 9.79 -12.84
C VAL A 124 -10.76 9.35 -13.08
N ALA A 125 -10.94 8.30 -13.89
CA ALA A 125 -12.26 7.73 -14.18
C ALA A 125 -12.89 7.13 -12.91
N ASP A 126 -14.20 7.23 -12.82
CA ASP A 126 -14.95 6.56 -11.76
C ASP A 126 -15.17 5.06 -12.08
N GLU A 127 -15.69 4.30 -11.09
CA GLU A 127 -15.90 2.86 -11.25
C GLU A 127 -16.92 2.51 -12.37
N GLY A 128 -17.91 3.38 -12.61
CA GLY A 128 -18.90 3.19 -13.66
C GLY A 128 -18.28 3.32 -15.04
N GLU A 129 -17.49 4.36 -15.24
CA GLU A 129 -16.74 4.62 -16.47
C GLU A 129 -15.73 3.50 -16.75
N ILE A 130 -15.02 3.03 -15.73
CA ILE A 130 -14.08 1.91 -15.86
C ILE A 130 -14.81 0.63 -16.32
N LYS A 131 -15.99 0.33 -15.75
CA LYS A 131 -16.77 -0.84 -16.16
C LYS A 131 -17.25 -0.76 -17.61
N LEU A 132 -17.71 0.41 -18.06
CA LEU A 132 -18.12 0.62 -19.44
C LEU A 132 -16.94 0.44 -20.39
N LEU A 133 -15.80 1.03 -20.10
CA LEU A 133 -14.58 0.88 -20.88
C LEU A 133 -14.11 -0.58 -20.94
N GLN A 134 -14.16 -1.28 -19.81
CA GLN A 134 -13.81 -2.71 -19.77
C GLN A 134 -14.73 -3.56 -20.65
N GLN A 135 -16.03 -3.28 -20.66
CA GLN A 135 -17.00 -4.00 -21.52
C GLN A 135 -16.74 -3.71 -23.00
N GLU A 136 -16.46 -2.47 -23.35
CA GLU A 136 -16.15 -2.07 -24.73
C GLU A 136 -14.87 -2.75 -25.22
N VAL A 137 -13.79 -2.66 -24.44
CA VAL A 137 -12.49 -3.27 -24.77
C VAL A 137 -12.61 -4.80 -24.86
N LEU A 138 -13.36 -5.44 -23.94
CA LEU A 138 -13.59 -6.88 -23.98
C LEU A 138 -14.37 -7.29 -25.22
N GLY A 139 -15.41 -6.53 -25.57
CA GLY A 139 -16.18 -6.77 -26.80
C GLY A 139 -15.30 -6.70 -28.05
N GLN A 140 -14.49 -5.66 -28.15
CA GLN A 140 -13.58 -5.47 -29.26
C GLN A 140 -12.48 -6.56 -29.34
N LEU A 141 -11.93 -6.94 -28.19
CA LEU A 141 -10.96 -8.04 -28.08
C LEU A 141 -11.54 -9.37 -28.58
N LEU A 142 -12.78 -9.69 -28.20
CA LEU A 142 -13.47 -10.89 -28.64
C LEU A 142 -13.75 -10.88 -30.14
N GLU A 143 -14.22 -9.76 -30.70
CA GLU A 143 -14.41 -9.59 -32.13
C GLU A 143 -13.12 -9.78 -32.93
N ASP A 144 -12.02 -9.16 -32.47
CA ASP A 144 -10.71 -9.31 -33.10
C ASP A 144 -10.17 -10.75 -32.98
N ALA A 145 -10.41 -11.44 -31.85
CA ALA A 145 -10.05 -12.84 -31.67
C ALA A 145 -10.84 -13.75 -32.63
N TYR A 146 -12.17 -13.55 -32.75
CA TYR A 146 -13.00 -14.30 -33.69
C TYR A 146 -12.67 -14.01 -35.17
N ALA A 147 -12.23 -12.79 -35.46
CA ALA A 147 -11.74 -12.40 -36.78
C ALA A 147 -10.33 -12.93 -37.12
N GLY A 148 -9.68 -13.62 -36.17
CA GLY A 148 -8.30 -14.12 -36.32
C GLY A 148 -7.23 -13.05 -36.34
N LYS A 149 -7.54 -11.82 -35.91
CA LYS A 149 -6.60 -10.70 -35.84
C LYS A 149 -5.73 -10.71 -34.58
N PHE A 150 -6.17 -11.41 -33.55
CA PHE A 150 -5.49 -11.48 -32.27
C PHE A 150 -5.25 -12.94 -31.88
N VAL A 151 -4.00 -13.34 -31.80
CA VAL A 151 -3.55 -14.59 -31.19
C VAL A 151 -2.71 -14.18 -29.98
N PRO A 152 -3.14 -14.43 -28.74
CA PRO A 152 -2.31 -14.17 -27.59
C PRO A 152 -1.02 -15.02 -27.68
N ASP A 153 0.14 -14.39 -27.66
CA ASP A 153 1.46 -15.06 -27.77
C ASP A 153 1.71 -16.08 -26.63
N ASP A 154 0.92 -16.04 -25.56
CA ASP A 154 1.08 -16.87 -24.34
C ASP A 154 -0.04 -17.88 -24.06
N VAL A 155 -0.98 -18.10 -24.98
CA VAL A 155 -1.91 -19.22 -24.82
C VAL A 155 -1.26 -20.46 -25.39
N PRO A 156 -0.84 -21.46 -24.58
CA PRO A 156 -0.38 -22.73 -25.10
C PRO A 156 -1.53 -23.34 -25.91
N THR A 157 -1.39 -23.27 -27.23
CA THR A 157 -2.36 -23.94 -28.11
C THR A 157 -2.31 -25.41 -27.78
N SER A 158 -3.43 -25.95 -27.31
CA SER A 158 -3.64 -27.35 -26.93
C SER A 158 -3.38 -28.36 -28.09
N ARG A 159 -2.66 -27.92 -29.13
CA ARG A 159 -2.24 -28.74 -30.27
C ARG A 159 -0.83 -29.26 -30.22
N GLU A 160 0.07 -28.66 -29.44
CA GLU A 160 1.46 -29.12 -29.37
C GLU A 160 1.69 -30.24 -28.34
N ASN A 161 0.72 -30.54 -27.48
CA ASN A 161 0.86 -31.57 -26.43
C ASN A 161 0.27 -32.94 -26.82
N ARG A 162 -0.06 -33.20 -28.11
CA ARG A 162 -0.55 -34.52 -28.54
C ARG A 162 0.55 -35.43 -29.10
N ASP A 163 1.74 -34.94 -29.37
CA ASP A 163 2.81 -35.74 -29.96
C ASP A 163 4.02 -36.01 -29.02
N SER A 164 4.07 -35.40 -27.82
CA SER A 164 5.02 -35.83 -26.79
C SER A 164 4.31 -36.80 -25.84
N GLY A 165 4.51 -38.09 -26.04
CA GLY A 165 4.02 -39.16 -25.17
C GLY A 165 4.56 -39.12 -23.75
N ALA A 166 4.23 -38.07 -23.02
CA ALA A 166 4.46 -38.00 -21.58
C ALA A 166 3.27 -38.64 -20.87
N MET A 167 3.49 -39.87 -20.45
CA MET A 167 2.63 -40.66 -19.57
C MET A 167 2.28 -39.83 -18.33
N ILE A 168 1.00 -39.50 -18.17
CA ILE A 168 0.46 -38.93 -16.95
C ILE A 168 0.50 -40.02 -15.88
N PRO A 169 1.10 -39.80 -14.72
CA PRO A 169 1.00 -40.75 -13.60
C PRO A 169 -0.45 -40.80 -13.11
N GLU A 170 -1.02 -41.98 -13.12
CA GLU A 170 -2.38 -42.30 -12.66
C GLU A 170 -2.42 -42.42 -11.12
N GLU A 171 -2.06 -41.36 -10.40
CA GLU A 171 -2.23 -41.29 -8.95
C GLU A 171 -2.54 -39.86 -8.50
N ALA A 172 -3.79 -39.42 -8.68
CA ALA A 172 -4.45 -38.40 -7.87
C ALA A 172 -5.96 -38.40 -8.12
N SER A 173 -6.59 -39.61 -8.01
CA SER A 173 -8.02 -39.71 -7.82
C SER A 173 -8.29 -39.90 -6.33
N GLY A 174 -8.11 -38.83 -5.57
CA GLY A 174 -8.49 -38.70 -4.17
C GLY A 174 -9.53 -37.60 -4.05
N ASN A 175 -10.77 -38.03 -4.09
CA ASN A 175 -11.95 -37.25 -3.81
C ASN A 175 -12.03 -37.04 -2.30
N ASP A 176 -11.56 -35.87 -1.79
CA ASP A 176 -11.75 -35.46 -0.41
C ASP A 176 -11.98 -33.93 -0.35
N PHE A 177 -13.13 -33.52 -0.89
CA PHE A 177 -13.79 -32.32 -0.43
C PHE A 177 -15.08 -32.74 0.28
N ALA A 178 -14.93 -33.20 1.53
CA ALA A 178 -16.04 -33.31 2.47
C ALA A 178 -16.33 -31.91 3.01
N GLU A 179 -17.57 -31.51 2.78
CA GLU A 179 -18.24 -30.36 3.32
C GLU A 179 -18.09 -30.28 4.85
N ASP A 180 -17.49 -29.21 5.36
CA ASP A 180 -17.63 -28.82 6.76
C ASP A 180 -18.48 -27.53 6.82
N VAL A 181 -19.79 -27.73 6.89
CA VAL A 181 -20.79 -26.68 7.16
C VAL A 181 -20.98 -26.63 8.67
N PRO A 182 -20.60 -25.56 9.40
CA PRO A 182 -20.88 -25.45 10.82
C PRO A 182 -22.40 -25.25 11.03
N GLY A 183 -22.96 -26.18 11.81
CA GLY A 183 -24.36 -26.32 12.13
C GLY A 183 -24.99 -25.07 12.76
N LYS A 184 -26.25 -24.89 12.38
CA LYS A 184 -27.27 -24.07 13.03
C LYS A 184 -27.30 -24.36 14.52
N ARG A 185 -27.12 -23.35 15.34
CA ARG A 185 -27.52 -23.39 16.74
C ARG A 185 -29.02 -23.18 16.83
N ASP A 186 -29.69 -24.20 17.31
CA ASP A 186 -31.10 -24.17 17.68
C ASP A 186 -31.34 -23.12 18.76
N SER A 187 -32.33 -22.31 18.53
CA SER A 187 -32.91 -21.37 19.50
C SER A 187 -33.69 -22.16 20.54
N GLU A 188 -33.16 -22.28 21.76
CA GLU A 188 -33.92 -22.71 22.93
C GLU A 188 -34.84 -21.59 23.40
N ASP A 189 -36.12 -21.91 23.42
CA ASP A 189 -37.25 -21.15 23.94
C ASP A 189 -37.25 -21.21 25.47
N PRO A 190 -37.18 -20.08 26.21
CA PRO A 190 -37.32 -20.08 27.66
C PRO A 190 -38.75 -19.75 28.10
N SER A 191 -39.67 -20.66 27.89
CA SER A 191 -40.99 -20.59 28.52
C SER A 191 -41.46 -21.95 28.96
N ARG A 192 -40.95 -22.39 30.14
CA ARG A 192 -41.65 -23.31 31.06
C ARG A 192 -40.97 -23.36 32.42
N GLU A 193 -41.83 -23.13 33.43
CA GLU A 193 -41.77 -23.43 34.85
C GLU A 193 -41.48 -22.27 35.79
N ALA A 194 -42.61 -21.94 36.36
CA ALA A 194 -43.10 -21.79 37.73
C ALA A 194 -42.62 -20.56 38.49
#